data_d3cfa01ef6fcffc3a3db932fe6f4f881
#
_entry.id   d3cfa01ef6fcffc3a3db932fe6f4f881
#
_cell.length_a   1.000
_cell.length_b   1.000
_cell.length_c   1.000
_cell.angle_alpha   90.00
_cell.angle_beta   90.00
_cell.angle_gamma   90.00
#
_symmetry.space_group_name_H-M   'P 1'
#
loop_
_entity.id
_entity.type
_entity.pdbx_description
1 polymer ?
#
loop_
_entity_poly.entity_id
_entity_poly.type
_entity_poly.pdbx_seq_one_letter_code
_entity_poly.pdbx_strand_id
1 'polypeptide(L)'
;MGSPAYSFQRKLRNMSIYDPFRAKVKIAFLTATASLMGLGIASALGWGGVSYVMPEIGTEPQIPIEAVQPALDLSDAFVNVAGTVTPAVVRIEARRRSPASAPRRADPLRQNQGPQDRPDRVSGGSGFIVSDDGYILTNNHVVDDADQLTVFLQDRRSFPAQVVGRDPFTDVAVIRIDAPGLTKLNFGTSADLRVGEWIVAIGNPGFSGGSGPLDYTVTVGIVSALGRPLDLLQRGLQQDGVSSRISAYAIEDFIQTDAVINPGNSGGPMVNLRGQVVGINSAIASETGFYQGYGFAIPIDLAHRVMEDLVEYGRVRRARLGVGMSAIDDISAEKYGLPTVAGVELTTLTEGGPAEAQGLRIYDVIVELDGEPIERSGQLQQVIAMKRPGDDVSVGVYRDGRFVTVEVQLDEANLQAPAPVVAAAPSVRDEVRMDDKLGLRYEDMDQMSAQEYGFDEAAGVVITDVQINGPAARRRVTPGWKILAINRESVDDRSDVERIMNRVQEGEIVTLQLALYDGRQQIVHVPVSR
;
A
#
# COMPACT_ATOMS: atom_id res chain seq x y z
N MET A 1 22.86 37.40 74.71
CA MET A 1 23.46 36.18 74.17
C MET A 1 23.77 36.41 72.71
N GLY A 2 25.01 36.83 72.41
CA GLY A 2 25.45 37.24 71.08
C GLY A 2 26.03 36.07 70.26
N SER A 3 25.67 35.96 69.04
CA SER A 3 26.17 34.97 68.12
C SER A 3 27.48 35.43 67.46
N PRO A 4 28.52 34.58 67.32
CA PRO A 4 29.84 34.95 66.83
C PRO A 4 29.92 34.67 65.31
N ALA A 5 29.38 35.57 64.47
CA ALA A 5 29.41 35.41 62.98
C ALA A 5 30.09 36.60 62.24
N TYR A 6 30.85 37.47 62.96
CA TYR A 6 31.38 38.69 62.29
C TYR A 6 32.92 38.82 62.29
N SER A 7 33.68 37.74 62.47
CA SER A 7 35.15 37.86 62.49
C SER A 7 35.90 37.12 61.37
N PHE A 8 35.23 36.52 60.42
CA PHE A 8 35.90 35.71 59.35
C PHE A 8 36.10 36.43 58.03
N GLN A 9 35.49 37.58 57.80
CA GLN A 9 35.57 38.28 56.51
C GLN A 9 36.71 39.32 56.37
N ARG A 10 37.59 39.49 57.35
CA ARG A 10 38.66 40.52 57.31
C ARG A 10 40.07 39.97 57.07
N LYS A 11 40.25 38.67 56.83
CA LYS A 11 41.57 38.03 56.64
C LYS A 11 41.88 37.54 55.27
N LEU A 12 40.97 37.75 54.24
CA LEU A 12 41.17 37.32 52.88
C LEU A 12 41.49 38.46 51.88
N ARG A 13 41.96 39.62 52.37
CA ARG A 13 42.20 40.79 51.50
C ARG A 13 43.65 41.03 51.09
N ASN A 14 44.57 40.11 51.33
CA ASN A 14 45.95 40.22 50.90
C ASN A 14 46.52 38.91 50.39
N MET A 15 45.81 38.24 49.46
CA MET A 15 46.39 37.23 48.59
C MET A 15 46.51 37.80 47.18
N SER A 16 47.73 37.93 46.74
CA SER A 16 48.19 38.36 45.43
C SER A 16 47.31 37.80 44.31
N ILE A 17 46.78 38.67 43.48
CA ILE A 17 46.07 38.35 42.26
C ILE A 17 47.03 37.65 41.32
N TYR A 18 46.95 36.31 41.27
CA TYR A 18 47.61 35.51 40.23
C TYR A 18 46.82 35.76 38.94
N ASP A 19 47.36 36.58 38.06
CA ASP A 19 46.77 36.89 36.75
C ASP A 19 46.97 35.70 35.81
N PRO A 20 45.93 34.85 35.60
CA PRO A 20 46.07 33.64 34.78
C PRO A 20 46.33 33.97 33.30
N PHE A 21 46.04 35.20 32.89
CA PHE A 21 46.29 35.65 31.51
C PHE A 21 47.80 35.87 31.29
N ARG A 22 48.49 36.53 32.23
CA ARG A 22 49.94 36.73 32.11
C ARG A 22 50.74 35.44 32.22
N ALA A 23 50.24 34.46 33.00
CA ALA A 23 50.86 33.12 33.06
C ALA A 23 50.69 32.37 31.72
N LYS A 24 49.50 32.39 31.11
CA LYS A 24 49.25 31.79 29.80
C LYS A 24 50.06 32.43 28.68
N VAL A 25 50.19 33.75 28.69
CA VAL A 25 51.03 34.49 27.71
C VAL A 25 52.52 34.14 27.86
N LYS A 26 53.04 34.04 29.12
CA LYS A 26 54.42 33.59 29.36
C LYS A 26 54.68 32.14 28.91
N ILE A 27 53.74 31.24 29.17
CA ILE A 27 53.84 29.85 28.74
C ILE A 27 53.81 29.78 27.21
N ALA A 28 52.88 30.49 26.53
CA ALA A 28 52.80 30.53 25.08
C ALA A 28 54.09 31.11 24.43
N PHE A 29 54.69 32.14 25.07
CA PHE A 29 55.97 32.71 24.59
C PHE A 29 57.14 31.75 24.78
N LEU A 30 57.20 31.03 25.92
CA LEU A 30 58.20 30.03 26.23
C LEU A 30 58.08 28.80 25.30
N THR A 31 56.87 28.36 24.99
CA THR A 31 56.66 27.25 24.04
C THR A 31 57.00 27.66 22.59
N ALA A 32 56.63 28.87 22.20
CA ALA A 32 57.00 29.40 20.88
C ALA A 32 58.52 29.56 20.67
N THR A 33 59.22 30.09 21.70
CA THR A 33 60.71 30.21 21.65
C THR A 33 61.42 28.85 21.72
N ALA A 34 60.92 27.91 22.54
CA ALA A 34 61.43 26.54 22.55
C ALA A 34 61.20 25.81 21.22
N SER A 35 60.07 26.02 20.58
CA SER A 35 59.78 25.47 19.24
C SER A 35 60.66 26.08 18.16
N LEU A 36 60.90 27.39 18.19
CA LEU A 36 61.81 28.08 17.27
C LEU A 36 63.28 27.67 17.48
N MET A 37 63.74 27.51 18.73
CA MET A 37 65.07 26.97 19.05
C MET A 37 65.20 25.51 18.60
N GLY A 38 64.16 24.68 18.85
CA GLY A 38 64.12 23.29 18.38
C GLY A 38 64.24 23.18 16.86
N LEU A 39 63.54 24.03 16.11
CA LEU A 39 63.65 24.13 14.66
C LEU A 39 65.03 24.63 14.19
N GLY A 40 65.58 25.62 14.91
CA GLY A 40 66.94 26.11 14.64
C GLY A 40 68.02 25.07 14.88
N ILE A 41 67.97 24.29 15.95
CA ILE A 41 68.91 23.20 16.27
C ILE A 41 68.71 22.03 15.27
N ALA A 42 67.50 21.67 14.90
CA ALA A 42 67.23 20.64 13.91
C ALA A 42 67.81 21.03 12.53
N SER A 43 67.69 22.29 12.15
CA SER A 43 68.28 22.82 10.91
C SER A 43 69.82 22.84 10.96
N ALA A 44 70.41 23.22 12.09
CA ALA A 44 71.85 23.25 12.30
C ALA A 44 72.49 21.85 12.36
N LEU A 45 71.74 20.84 12.81
CA LEU A 45 72.19 19.44 12.86
C LEU A 45 71.87 18.66 11.56
N GLY A 46 71.43 19.32 10.52
CA GLY A 46 71.12 18.68 9.25
C GLY A 46 69.91 17.78 9.27
N TRP A 47 69.08 17.88 10.30
CA TRP A 47 67.77 17.17 10.40
C TRP A 47 66.67 17.85 9.60
N GLY A 48 66.97 18.87 8.83
CA GLY A 48 66.05 19.62 7.97
C GLY A 48 65.68 18.92 6.67
N GLY A 49 65.84 17.62 6.59
CA GLY A 49 65.60 16.84 5.36
C GLY A 49 64.64 15.68 5.49
N VAL A 50 63.71 15.71 6.49
CA VAL A 50 62.58 14.81 6.38
C VAL A 50 61.57 15.45 5.41
N SER A 51 61.80 15.28 4.14
CA SER A 51 60.76 15.41 3.13
C SER A 51 59.69 14.40 3.52
N TYR A 52 58.59 14.86 4.12
CA TYR A 52 57.35 14.08 4.16
C TYR A 52 56.94 13.88 2.69
N VAL A 53 57.44 12.79 2.11
CA VAL A 53 56.85 12.30 0.87
C VAL A 53 55.46 11.88 1.26
N MET A 54 54.48 12.73 0.96
CA MET A 54 53.06 12.33 1.03
C MET A 54 52.99 11.06 0.18
N PRO A 55 52.45 9.97 0.73
CA PRO A 55 52.26 8.78 -0.10
C PRO A 55 51.43 9.21 -1.30
N GLU A 56 51.91 8.91 -2.48
CA GLU A 56 51.20 9.15 -3.72
C GLU A 56 49.93 8.29 -3.66
N ILE A 57 48.81 8.95 -3.38
CA ILE A 57 47.50 8.29 -3.41
C ILE A 57 47.25 8.02 -4.88
N GLY A 58 47.39 6.76 -5.27
CA GLY A 58 47.13 6.34 -6.64
C GLY A 58 45.70 6.69 -7.01
N THR A 59 45.55 7.55 -8.00
CA THR A 59 44.24 7.96 -8.56
C THR A 59 43.95 7.25 -9.87
N GLU A 60 44.85 6.39 -10.32
CA GLU A 60 44.67 5.66 -11.57
C GLU A 60 43.65 4.51 -11.40
N PRO A 61 42.76 4.31 -12.37
CA PRO A 61 41.84 3.18 -12.35
C PRO A 61 42.61 1.85 -12.31
N GLN A 62 42.23 0.97 -11.38
CA GLN A 62 42.86 -0.36 -11.26
C GLN A 62 42.39 -1.35 -12.35
N ILE A 63 41.25 -1.05 -12.99
CA ILE A 63 40.66 -1.87 -14.05
C ILE A 63 40.62 -1.05 -15.34
N PRO A 64 41.07 -1.60 -16.49
CA PRO A 64 40.99 -0.92 -17.76
C PRO A 64 39.56 -0.51 -18.11
N ILE A 65 39.37 0.70 -18.64
CA ILE A 65 38.04 1.28 -18.94
C ILE A 65 37.25 0.43 -19.93
N GLU A 66 37.96 -0.17 -20.89
CA GLU A 66 37.37 -1.02 -21.94
C GLU A 66 36.68 -2.26 -21.35
N ALA A 67 37.20 -2.77 -20.23
CA ALA A 67 36.63 -3.95 -19.57
C ALA A 67 35.31 -3.63 -18.82
N VAL A 68 35.10 -2.37 -18.46
CA VAL A 68 33.90 -1.93 -17.67
C VAL A 68 33.00 -1.00 -18.47
N GLN A 69 33.30 -0.70 -19.74
CA GLN A 69 32.52 0.23 -20.56
C GLN A 69 31.02 -0.08 -20.58
N PRO A 70 30.53 -1.34 -20.74
CA PRO A 70 29.08 -1.62 -20.72
C PRO A 70 28.41 -1.28 -19.37
N ALA A 71 29.15 -1.42 -18.27
CA ALA A 71 28.64 -1.05 -16.95
C ALA A 71 28.63 0.47 -16.75
N LEU A 72 29.60 1.19 -17.32
CA LEU A 72 29.64 2.66 -17.31
C LEU A 72 28.50 3.22 -18.16
N ASP A 73 28.24 2.66 -19.36
CA ASP A 73 27.14 3.08 -20.23
C ASP A 73 25.78 2.89 -19.52
N LEU A 74 25.60 1.80 -18.78
CA LEU A 74 24.42 1.57 -17.95
C LEU A 74 24.32 2.58 -16.79
N SER A 75 25.45 2.86 -16.13
CA SER A 75 25.51 3.89 -15.07
C SER A 75 25.12 5.26 -15.60
N ASP A 76 25.61 5.64 -16.77
CA ASP A 76 25.29 6.90 -17.42
C ASP A 76 23.81 6.98 -17.80
N ALA A 77 23.19 5.86 -18.19
CA ALA A 77 21.74 5.80 -18.42
C ALA A 77 20.96 6.17 -17.16
N PHE A 78 21.31 5.64 -15.99
CA PHE A 78 20.66 5.99 -14.71
C PHE A 78 20.90 7.45 -14.34
N VAL A 79 22.11 7.97 -14.51
CA VAL A 79 22.44 9.39 -14.27
C VAL A 79 21.59 10.30 -15.15
N ASN A 80 21.46 9.98 -16.43
CA ASN A 80 20.66 10.74 -17.39
C ASN A 80 19.17 10.70 -17.04
N VAL A 81 18.63 9.53 -16.68
CA VAL A 81 17.23 9.38 -16.21
C VAL A 81 17.00 10.23 -14.97
N ALA A 82 17.85 10.10 -13.96
CA ALA A 82 17.74 10.89 -12.73
C ALA A 82 17.79 12.40 -13.02
N GLY A 83 18.74 12.86 -13.83
CA GLY A 83 18.87 14.27 -14.21
C GLY A 83 17.66 14.84 -14.96
N THR A 84 17.04 14.01 -15.81
CA THR A 84 15.87 14.42 -16.61
C THR A 84 14.58 14.41 -15.82
N VAL A 85 14.38 13.42 -14.95
CA VAL A 85 13.11 13.18 -14.26
C VAL A 85 13.00 13.99 -12.97
N THR A 86 14.08 14.13 -12.19
CA THR A 86 14.06 14.78 -10.88
C THR A 86 13.48 16.22 -10.90
N PRO A 87 13.70 17.07 -11.92
CA PRO A 87 13.12 18.42 -11.95
C PRO A 87 11.59 18.46 -11.93
N ALA A 88 10.93 17.38 -12.35
CA ALA A 88 9.48 17.26 -12.33
C ALA A 88 8.92 16.61 -11.07
N VAL A 89 9.79 16.03 -10.23
CA VAL A 89 9.37 15.41 -8.96
C VAL A 89 9.26 16.48 -7.89
N VAL A 90 8.20 16.42 -7.13
CA VAL A 90 7.89 17.41 -6.08
C VAL A 90 7.78 16.75 -4.71
N ARG A 91 8.06 17.52 -3.66
CA ARG A 91 7.72 17.17 -2.29
C ARG A 91 6.36 17.78 -1.95
N ILE A 92 5.51 16.96 -1.35
CA ILE A 92 4.19 17.37 -0.87
C ILE A 92 4.22 17.36 0.65
N GLU A 93 3.85 18.46 1.26
CA GLU A 93 3.64 18.60 2.70
C GLU A 93 2.14 18.78 2.97
N ALA A 94 1.57 17.84 3.70
CA ALA A 94 0.19 17.84 4.11
C ALA A 94 0.09 18.18 5.59
N ARG A 95 -0.61 19.26 5.92
CA ARG A 95 -0.85 19.70 7.30
C ARG A 95 -2.28 19.43 7.71
N ARG A 96 -2.43 18.75 8.83
CA ARG A 96 -3.70 18.50 9.49
C ARG A 96 -3.74 19.24 10.81
N ARG A 97 -4.72 20.11 10.99
CA ARG A 97 -4.96 20.77 12.28
C ARG A 97 -5.42 19.74 13.28
N SER A 98 -4.76 19.71 14.43
CA SER A 98 -5.25 18.92 15.55
C SER A 98 -6.55 19.54 16.06
N PRO A 99 -7.69 18.82 16.11
CA PRO A 99 -8.92 19.37 16.65
C PRO A 99 -8.65 19.84 18.07
N ALA A 100 -9.07 21.09 18.39
CA ALA A 100 -9.01 21.61 19.74
C ALA A 100 -9.65 20.58 20.66
N SER A 101 -8.89 20.05 21.60
CA SER A 101 -9.33 18.97 22.48
C SER A 101 -10.65 19.36 23.14
N ALA A 102 -11.68 18.51 23.01
CA ALA A 102 -12.89 18.62 23.81
C ALA A 102 -12.51 18.81 25.28
N PRO A 103 -13.23 19.67 26.04
CA PRO A 103 -12.84 19.98 27.40
C PRO A 103 -12.74 18.68 28.20
N ARG A 104 -11.51 18.27 28.51
CA ARG A 104 -11.28 17.19 29.47
C ARG A 104 -11.90 17.64 30.78
N ARG A 105 -12.69 16.76 31.42
CA ARG A 105 -13.10 16.94 32.81
C ARG A 105 -11.91 17.49 33.61
N ALA A 106 -12.08 18.70 34.14
CA ALA A 106 -11.06 19.44 34.85
C ALA A 106 -10.44 18.54 35.94
N ASP A 107 -9.18 18.20 35.77
CA ASP A 107 -8.37 17.65 36.84
C ASP A 107 -8.04 18.82 37.79
N PRO A 108 -8.56 18.83 39.04
CA PRO A 108 -8.39 19.96 39.96
C PRO A 108 -6.92 20.27 40.32
N LEU A 109 -5.99 19.35 40.02
CA LEU A 109 -4.56 19.48 40.34
C LEU A 109 -3.74 20.11 39.20
N ARG A 110 -4.33 20.44 38.05
CA ARG A 110 -3.63 21.05 36.90
C ARG A 110 -4.20 22.41 36.47
N GLN A 111 -4.54 23.24 37.41
CA GLN A 111 -5.26 24.52 37.20
C GLN A 111 -4.47 25.61 36.45
N ASN A 112 -3.21 25.39 36.01
CA ASN A 112 -2.37 26.44 35.44
C ASN A 112 -1.73 26.11 34.06
N GLN A 113 -2.23 25.09 33.33
CA GLN A 113 -1.82 24.90 31.95
C GLN A 113 -2.99 25.29 31.07
N GLY A 114 -2.88 26.43 30.39
CA GLY A 114 -3.81 26.87 29.37
C GLY A 114 -3.96 25.81 28.27
N PRO A 115 -4.90 26.00 27.33
CA PRO A 115 -5.09 25.07 26.22
C PRO A 115 -3.74 24.83 25.54
N GLN A 116 -3.14 23.67 25.70
CA GLN A 116 -1.98 23.29 24.94
C GLN A 116 -2.50 22.93 23.55
N ASP A 117 -2.32 23.84 22.60
CA ASP A 117 -2.47 23.55 21.18
C ASP A 117 -1.54 22.35 20.89
N ARG A 118 -2.15 21.22 20.56
CA ARG A 118 -1.35 20.11 20.03
C ARG A 118 -0.75 20.59 18.71
N PRO A 119 0.55 20.39 18.49
CA PRO A 119 1.16 20.77 17.22
C PRO A 119 0.40 20.07 16.08
N ASP A 120 0.18 20.82 15.01
CA ASP A 120 -0.40 20.28 13.78
C ASP A 120 0.37 19.03 13.37
N ARG A 121 -0.36 18.01 12.90
CA ARG A 121 0.30 16.84 12.30
C ARG A 121 0.74 17.24 10.90
N VAL A 122 2.02 17.06 10.64
CA VAL A 122 2.61 17.24 9.32
C VAL A 122 2.97 15.86 8.79
N SER A 123 2.39 15.48 7.68
CA SER A 123 2.77 14.31 6.89
C SER A 123 3.32 14.78 5.55
N GLY A 124 4.02 13.92 4.86
CA GLY A 124 4.58 14.28 3.56
C GLY A 124 4.81 13.07 2.68
N GLY A 125 4.93 13.34 1.42
CA GLY A 125 5.24 12.38 0.36
C GLY A 125 5.77 13.09 -0.86
N SER A 126 5.76 12.38 -1.95
CA SER A 126 6.20 12.86 -3.26
C SER A 126 5.01 13.01 -4.21
N GLY A 127 5.24 13.71 -5.29
CA GLY A 127 4.39 13.76 -6.47
C GLY A 127 5.23 14.03 -7.70
N PHE A 128 4.61 14.05 -8.85
CA PHE A 128 5.28 14.48 -10.08
C PHE A 128 4.33 15.26 -10.97
N ILE A 129 4.89 16.26 -11.63
CA ILE A 129 4.17 17.18 -12.50
C ILE A 129 3.89 16.49 -13.83
N VAL A 130 2.65 16.53 -14.29
CA VAL A 130 2.18 15.85 -15.51
C VAL A 130 1.68 16.81 -16.60
N SER A 131 1.50 18.09 -16.26
CA SER A 131 1.05 19.09 -17.23
C SER A 131 1.68 20.46 -17.00
N ASP A 132 1.68 21.29 -18.04
CA ASP A 132 2.14 22.69 -17.98
C ASP A 132 1.20 23.56 -17.13
N ASP A 133 -0.06 23.12 -16.94
CA ASP A 133 -1.08 23.80 -16.11
C ASP A 133 -0.95 23.47 -14.61
N GLY A 134 0.09 22.74 -14.21
CA GLY A 134 0.42 22.46 -12.82
C GLY A 134 -0.32 21.27 -12.19
N TYR A 135 -0.88 20.36 -12.97
CA TYR A 135 -1.41 19.11 -12.45
C TYR A 135 -0.27 18.19 -11.99
N ILE A 136 -0.46 17.58 -10.84
CA ILE A 136 0.49 16.70 -10.17
C ILE A 136 -0.24 15.43 -9.79
N LEU A 137 0.35 14.27 -10.14
CA LEU A 137 -0.06 12.96 -9.65
C LEU A 137 0.68 12.63 -8.35
N THR A 138 -0.05 12.01 -7.42
CA THR A 138 0.47 11.51 -6.14
C THR A 138 -0.44 10.39 -5.62
N ASN A 139 -0.15 9.85 -4.43
CA ASN A 139 -1.03 8.91 -3.76
C ASN A 139 -2.14 9.62 -2.98
N ASN A 140 -3.31 8.95 -2.86
CA ASN A 140 -4.42 9.43 -2.02
C ASN A 140 -3.98 9.60 -0.56
N HIS A 141 -3.30 8.58 0.03
CA HIS A 141 -2.86 8.63 1.43
C HIS A 141 -1.88 9.78 1.74
N VAL A 142 -1.20 10.35 0.74
CA VAL A 142 -0.31 11.51 0.92
C VAL A 142 -1.11 12.79 1.17
N VAL A 143 -2.29 12.92 0.57
CA VAL A 143 -3.13 14.13 0.62
C VAL A 143 -4.41 13.96 1.43
N ASP A 144 -4.66 12.74 1.93
CA ASP A 144 -5.87 12.43 2.68
C ASP A 144 -5.94 13.22 3.99
N ASP A 145 -7.15 13.72 4.31
CA ASP A 145 -7.43 14.52 5.52
C ASP A 145 -6.55 15.78 5.71
N ALA A 146 -5.88 16.29 4.67
CA ALA A 146 -5.08 17.49 4.74
C ALA A 146 -5.95 18.75 4.70
N ASP A 147 -5.82 19.61 5.73
CA ASP A 147 -6.43 20.96 5.73
C ASP A 147 -5.67 21.92 4.83
N GLN A 148 -4.37 21.71 4.66
CA GLN A 148 -3.48 22.52 3.82
C GLN A 148 -2.45 21.63 3.14
N LEU A 149 -2.23 21.89 1.84
CA LEU A 149 -1.19 21.25 1.04
C LEU A 149 -0.20 22.31 0.54
N THR A 150 1.08 22.00 0.68
CA THR A 150 2.16 22.80 0.12
C THR A 150 3.06 21.90 -0.73
N VAL A 151 3.29 22.30 -1.96
CA VAL A 151 4.19 21.63 -2.91
C VAL A 151 5.50 22.39 -2.98
N PHE A 152 6.61 21.67 -2.85
CA PHE A 152 7.97 22.18 -2.98
C PHE A 152 8.60 21.62 -4.24
N LEU A 153 9.07 22.51 -5.10
CA LEU A 153 9.76 22.18 -6.34
C LEU A 153 11.26 21.95 -6.09
N GLN A 154 11.95 21.38 -7.07
CA GLN A 154 13.41 21.15 -7.01
C GLN A 154 14.19 22.46 -6.87
N ASP A 155 13.76 23.54 -7.50
CA ASP A 155 14.37 24.86 -7.43
C ASP A 155 14.08 25.62 -6.12
N ARG A 156 13.51 24.94 -5.12
CA ARG A 156 13.13 25.44 -3.78
C ARG A 156 11.95 26.40 -3.77
N ARG A 157 11.29 26.66 -4.90
CA ARG A 157 10.00 27.37 -4.88
C ARG A 157 8.95 26.51 -4.18
N SER A 158 8.03 27.13 -3.50
CA SER A 158 6.90 26.45 -2.86
C SER A 158 5.58 27.11 -3.21
N PHE A 159 4.55 26.31 -3.39
CA PHE A 159 3.23 26.76 -3.81
C PHE A 159 2.15 26.07 -2.98
N PRO A 160 1.07 26.78 -2.61
CA PRO A 160 -0.12 26.12 -2.10
C PRO A 160 -0.72 25.24 -3.21
N ALA A 161 -1.19 24.06 -2.83
CA ALA A 161 -1.83 23.14 -3.76
C ALA A 161 -3.31 22.94 -3.42
N GLN A 162 -4.10 22.68 -4.44
CA GLN A 162 -5.51 22.32 -4.33
C GLN A 162 -5.69 20.85 -4.74
N VAL A 163 -6.53 20.12 -4.00
CA VAL A 163 -6.94 18.77 -4.39
C VAL A 163 -7.97 18.92 -5.51
N VAL A 164 -7.65 18.38 -6.69
CA VAL A 164 -8.57 18.29 -7.83
C VAL A 164 -9.54 17.14 -7.64
N GLY A 165 -9.01 16.00 -7.20
CA GLY A 165 -9.78 14.82 -6.88
C GLY A 165 -8.89 13.74 -6.29
N ARG A 166 -9.51 12.77 -5.64
CA ARG A 166 -8.81 11.65 -5.02
C ARG A 166 -9.63 10.36 -5.10
N ASP A 167 -8.92 9.25 -5.12
CA ASP A 167 -9.50 7.94 -5.20
C ASP A 167 -8.85 6.97 -4.19
N PRO A 168 -9.49 6.71 -3.06
CA PRO A 168 -8.97 5.80 -2.05
C PRO A 168 -8.96 4.33 -2.49
N PHE A 169 -9.71 3.95 -3.53
CA PHE A 169 -9.78 2.58 -4.03
C PHE A 169 -8.60 2.18 -4.92
N THR A 170 -7.88 3.16 -5.49
CA THR A 170 -6.65 2.95 -6.25
C THR A 170 -5.45 3.61 -5.60
N ASP A 171 -5.65 4.33 -4.49
CA ASP A 171 -4.65 5.16 -3.83
C ASP A 171 -4.03 6.22 -4.75
N VAL A 172 -4.82 6.78 -5.68
CA VAL A 172 -4.39 7.84 -6.61
C VAL A 172 -5.05 9.16 -6.23
N ALA A 173 -4.29 10.26 -6.29
CA ALA A 173 -4.81 11.61 -6.17
C ALA A 173 -4.20 12.54 -7.21
N VAL A 174 -4.98 13.56 -7.59
CA VAL A 174 -4.57 14.66 -8.44
C VAL A 174 -4.65 15.94 -7.64
N ILE A 175 -3.55 16.67 -7.58
CA ILE A 175 -3.49 18.02 -7.01
C ILE A 175 -3.03 19.00 -8.07
N ARG A 176 -3.25 20.30 -7.84
CA ARG A 176 -2.87 21.35 -8.77
C ARG A 176 -2.20 22.51 -8.04
N ILE A 177 -1.13 23.05 -8.66
CA ILE A 177 -0.46 24.28 -8.27
C ILE A 177 -0.56 25.30 -9.40
N ASP A 178 -0.49 26.58 -9.05
CA ASP A 178 -0.35 27.67 -10.03
C ASP A 178 1.09 28.18 -9.99
N ALA A 179 1.91 27.69 -10.92
CA ALA A 179 3.33 27.99 -10.96
C ALA A 179 3.83 28.08 -12.41
N PRO A 180 4.65 29.07 -12.75
CA PRO A 180 5.25 29.18 -14.07
C PRO A 180 6.50 28.32 -14.21
N GLY A 181 6.80 27.91 -15.45
CA GLY A 181 8.07 27.26 -15.80
C GLY A 181 8.22 25.87 -15.18
N LEU A 182 7.17 25.07 -15.23
CA LEU A 182 7.16 23.71 -14.73
C LEU A 182 7.80 22.73 -15.73
N THR A 183 8.55 21.77 -15.21
CA THR A 183 8.98 20.59 -15.97
C THR A 183 7.97 19.49 -15.73
N LYS A 184 7.48 18.84 -16.79
CA LYS A 184 6.52 17.74 -16.70
C LYS A 184 7.12 16.42 -17.17
N LEU A 185 6.57 15.31 -16.69
CA LEU A 185 6.91 13.96 -17.14
C LEU A 185 5.92 13.46 -18.19
N ASN A 186 6.45 12.60 -19.06
CA ASN A 186 5.63 11.88 -20.02
C ASN A 186 5.31 10.48 -19.47
N PHE A 187 4.12 9.99 -19.74
CA PHE A 187 3.73 8.63 -19.43
C PHE A 187 4.33 7.64 -20.44
N GLY A 188 4.78 6.50 -19.93
CA GLY A 188 4.97 5.28 -20.70
C GLY A 188 3.67 4.47 -20.68
N THR A 189 3.80 3.16 -20.78
CA THR A 189 2.71 2.19 -20.54
C THR A 189 3.17 1.16 -19.53
N SER A 190 2.30 0.81 -18.60
CA SER A 190 2.54 -0.29 -17.65
C SER A 190 2.12 -1.65 -18.22
N ALA A 191 1.28 -1.68 -19.25
CA ALA A 191 0.84 -2.91 -19.90
C ALA A 191 1.98 -3.67 -20.60
N ASP A 192 2.98 -2.95 -21.13
CA ASP A 192 4.13 -3.53 -21.86
C ASP A 192 5.29 -3.93 -20.94
N LEU A 193 5.19 -3.67 -19.62
CA LEU A 193 6.27 -4.00 -18.68
C LEU A 193 6.51 -5.50 -18.60
N ARG A 194 7.77 -5.87 -18.52
CA ARG A 194 8.20 -7.27 -18.38
C ARG A 194 9.04 -7.43 -17.11
N VAL A 195 8.87 -8.57 -16.46
CA VAL A 195 9.72 -8.97 -15.34
C VAL A 195 11.18 -8.98 -15.78
N GLY A 196 12.05 -8.36 -14.98
CA GLY A 196 13.46 -8.17 -15.27
C GLY A 196 13.81 -6.82 -15.93
N GLU A 197 12.86 -6.02 -16.36
CA GLU A 197 13.13 -4.68 -16.89
C GLU A 197 13.63 -3.73 -15.80
N TRP A 198 14.65 -2.93 -16.12
CA TRP A 198 15.16 -1.90 -15.23
C TRP A 198 14.16 -0.78 -15.04
N ILE A 199 13.98 -0.38 -13.78
CA ILE A 199 13.20 0.79 -13.39
C ILE A 199 13.99 1.67 -12.43
N VAL A 200 13.61 2.95 -12.40
CA VAL A 200 14.13 3.94 -11.47
C VAL A 200 12.97 4.51 -10.68
N ALA A 201 13.02 4.39 -9.36
CA ALA A 201 12.05 4.99 -8.46
C ALA A 201 12.64 6.28 -7.88
N ILE A 202 11.89 7.39 -7.98
CA ILE A 202 12.33 8.71 -7.53
C ILE A 202 11.32 9.25 -6.54
N GLY A 203 11.81 9.87 -5.47
CA GLY A 203 10.98 10.55 -4.49
C GLY A 203 11.72 11.70 -3.83
N ASN A 204 10.96 12.52 -3.13
CA ASN A 204 11.49 13.59 -2.29
C ASN A 204 10.96 13.44 -0.87
N PRO A 205 11.58 12.61 -0.04
CA PRO A 205 11.02 12.18 1.25
C PRO A 205 10.85 13.30 2.28
N GLY A 206 11.47 14.46 2.14
CA GLY A 206 11.34 15.58 3.05
C GLY A 206 11.17 15.16 4.51
N PHE A 207 12.20 15.08 5.30
CA PHE A 207 12.19 14.32 6.54
C PHE A 207 11.42 14.96 7.70
N SER A 208 10.51 14.20 8.33
CA SER A 208 9.84 14.54 9.60
C SER A 208 10.61 13.92 10.77
N GLY A 209 11.82 14.41 11.10
CA GLY A 209 12.59 13.75 12.17
C GLY A 209 13.84 14.45 12.66
N GLY A 210 13.98 15.76 12.43
CA GLY A 210 14.95 16.57 13.19
C GLY A 210 16.36 16.68 12.62
N SER A 211 16.69 16.14 11.45
CA SER A 211 18.03 16.24 10.85
C SER A 211 18.10 16.99 9.52
N GLY A 212 17.05 17.75 9.17
CA GLY A 212 16.95 18.49 7.90
C GLY A 212 16.29 17.66 6.79
N PRO A 213 15.80 18.31 5.71
CA PRO A 213 15.17 17.60 4.61
C PRO A 213 16.20 16.73 3.88
N LEU A 214 15.87 15.46 3.71
CA LEU A 214 16.54 14.63 2.72
C LEU A 214 16.01 15.09 1.36
N ASP A 215 16.89 15.74 0.59
CA ASP A 215 16.60 16.06 -0.80
C ASP A 215 16.49 14.77 -1.62
N TYR A 216 15.93 14.84 -2.79
CA TYR A 216 15.64 13.77 -3.74
C TYR A 216 16.38 12.45 -3.52
N THR A 217 15.65 11.37 -3.46
CA THR A 217 16.17 10.01 -3.39
C THR A 217 15.88 9.29 -4.70
N VAL A 218 16.90 8.75 -5.32
CA VAL A 218 16.81 7.93 -6.52
C VAL A 218 17.24 6.51 -6.15
N THR A 219 16.38 5.54 -6.43
CA THR A 219 16.69 4.13 -6.26
C THR A 219 16.46 3.38 -7.57
N VAL A 220 17.24 2.34 -7.81
CA VAL A 220 17.22 1.55 -9.03
C VAL A 220 16.95 0.11 -8.68
N GLY A 221 16.19 -0.55 -9.51
CA GLY A 221 15.86 -1.96 -9.40
C GLY A 221 15.25 -2.48 -10.69
N ILE A 222 14.61 -3.62 -10.61
CA ILE A 222 13.89 -4.25 -11.73
C ILE A 222 12.42 -4.43 -11.40
N VAL A 223 11.62 -4.65 -12.41
CA VAL A 223 10.28 -5.23 -12.26
C VAL A 223 10.44 -6.66 -11.77
N SER A 224 10.11 -6.91 -10.51
CA SER A 224 10.26 -8.24 -9.89
C SER A 224 9.06 -9.14 -10.15
N ALA A 225 7.86 -8.56 -10.23
CA ALA A 225 6.61 -9.23 -10.58
C ALA A 225 5.57 -8.20 -11.01
N LEU A 226 4.52 -8.67 -11.67
CA LEU A 226 3.35 -7.88 -12.06
C LEU A 226 2.10 -8.48 -11.41
N GLY A 227 1.11 -7.62 -11.17
CA GLY A 227 -0.21 -8.06 -10.73
C GLY A 227 -0.26 -8.61 -9.32
N ARG A 228 0.40 -7.96 -8.35
CA ARG A 228 0.42 -8.39 -6.95
C ARG A 228 -0.79 -7.87 -6.19
N PRO A 229 -1.75 -8.71 -5.82
CA PRO A 229 -2.76 -8.37 -4.83
C PRO A 229 -2.14 -8.43 -3.44
N LEU A 230 -2.34 -7.41 -2.64
CA LEU A 230 -1.77 -7.31 -1.29
C LEU A 230 -2.86 -7.23 -0.21
N ASP A 231 -4.13 -7.03 -0.61
CA ASP A 231 -5.31 -6.79 0.24
C ASP A 231 -5.12 -5.60 1.22
N LEU A 232 -4.21 -4.68 0.93
CA LEU A 232 -3.85 -3.59 1.83
C LEU A 232 -4.81 -2.42 1.70
N LEU A 233 -5.17 -2.03 0.49
CA LEU A 233 -6.17 -0.98 0.25
C LEU A 233 -7.53 -1.42 0.76
N GLN A 234 -7.94 -2.66 0.46
CA GLN A 234 -9.19 -3.22 0.94
C GLN A 234 -9.25 -3.23 2.46
N ARG A 235 -8.19 -3.71 3.14
CA ARG A 235 -8.11 -3.73 4.61
C ARG A 235 -8.06 -2.32 5.20
N GLY A 236 -7.33 -1.39 4.59
CA GLY A 236 -7.28 0.02 5.01
C GLY A 236 -8.67 0.66 4.97
N LEU A 237 -9.39 0.53 3.86
CA LEU A 237 -10.76 1.01 3.72
C LEU A 237 -11.72 0.43 4.77
N GLN A 238 -11.57 -0.87 5.09
CA GLN A 238 -12.38 -1.51 6.15
C GLN A 238 -12.04 -0.97 7.53
N GLN A 239 -10.77 -0.69 7.83
CA GLN A 239 -10.36 -0.06 9.09
C GLN A 239 -10.90 1.37 9.23
N ASP A 240 -11.07 2.08 8.12
CA ASP A 240 -11.69 3.40 8.05
C ASP A 240 -13.24 3.34 8.08
N GLY A 241 -13.82 2.15 8.26
CA GLY A 241 -15.25 1.94 8.41
C GLY A 241 -16.00 1.75 7.10
N VAL A 242 -15.31 1.58 5.97
CA VAL A 242 -15.94 1.25 4.69
C VAL A 242 -16.37 -0.21 4.72
N SER A 243 -17.63 -0.49 4.36
CA SER A 243 -18.17 -1.87 4.35
C SER A 243 -17.36 -2.79 3.42
N SER A 244 -17.29 -4.08 3.77
CA SER A 244 -16.57 -5.09 2.97
C SER A 244 -17.06 -5.14 1.52
N ARG A 245 -18.33 -4.91 1.28
CA ARG A 245 -18.92 -4.86 -0.06
C ARG A 245 -18.37 -3.70 -0.90
N ILE A 246 -18.15 -2.53 -0.29
CA ILE A 246 -17.62 -1.35 -0.98
C ILE A 246 -16.10 -1.42 -1.06
N SER A 247 -15.41 -1.84 -0.01
CA SER A 247 -13.95 -1.99 -0.03
C SER A 247 -13.47 -3.03 -1.06
N ALA A 248 -14.33 -3.97 -1.48
CA ALA A 248 -14.05 -4.92 -2.55
C ALA A 248 -13.84 -4.26 -3.94
N TYR A 249 -14.17 -2.98 -4.09
CA TYR A 249 -13.83 -2.19 -5.28
C TYR A 249 -12.39 -1.65 -5.27
N ALA A 250 -11.61 -1.91 -4.22
CA ALA A 250 -10.19 -1.61 -4.22
C ALA A 250 -9.48 -2.39 -5.34
N ILE A 251 -8.63 -1.70 -6.09
CA ILE A 251 -7.90 -2.29 -7.21
C ILE A 251 -6.44 -2.44 -6.80
N GLU A 252 -6.02 -3.68 -6.68
CA GLU A 252 -4.70 -4.04 -6.23
C GLU A 252 -4.03 -4.97 -7.24
N ASP A 253 -3.47 -4.39 -8.29
CA ASP A 253 -2.69 -5.11 -9.31
C ASP A 253 -1.31 -4.45 -9.44
N PHE A 254 -0.56 -4.39 -8.31
CA PHE A 254 0.66 -3.64 -8.20
C PHE A 254 1.82 -4.21 -9.02
N ILE A 255 2.68 -3.30 -9.51
CA ILE A 255 4.02 -3.61 -9.99
C ILE A 255 4.91 -3.81 -8.77
N GLN A 256 5.52 -4.99 -8.64
CA GLN A 256 6.51 -5.27 -7.61
C GLN A 256 7.92 -4.97 -8.13
N THR A 257 8.77 -4.38 -7.29
CA THR A 257 10.16 -4.07 -7.60
C THR A 257 11.08 -4.32 -6.40
N ASP A 258 12.37 -4.51 -6.63
CA ASP A 258 13.42 -4.52 -5.62
C ASP A 258 14.10 -3.15 -5.45
N ALA A 259 13.69 -2.14 -6.23
CA ALA A 259 14.05 -0.75 -5.94
C ALA A 259 13.51 -0.35 -4.56
N VAL A 260 14.33 0.36 -3.78
CA VAL A 260 13.97 0.73 -2.40
C VAL A 260 12.86 1.77 -2.40
N ILE A 261 11.71 1.40 -1.86
CA ILE A 261 10.57 2.31 -1.59
C ILE A 261 10.42 2.44 -0.08
N ASN A 262 10.57 3.66 0.44
CA ASN A 262 10.42 4.00 1.85
C ASN A 262 9.41 5.14 2.01
N PRO A 263 8.88 5.40 3.23
CA PRO A 263 8.07 6.59 3.51
C PRO A 263 8.74 7.86 2.99
N GLY A 264 7.98 8.61 2.19
CA GLY A 264 8.46 9.80 1.48
C GLY A 264 8.66 9.60 -0.02
N ASN A 265 8.96 8.39 -0.50
CA ASN A 265 8.94 8.09 -1.94
C ASN A 265 7.51 7.86 -2.46
N SER A 266 6.55 7.58 -1.57
CA SER A 266 5.12 7.45 -1.94
C SER A 266 4.64 8.64 -2.74
N GLY A 267 3.95 8.38 -3.84
CA GLY A 267 3.44 9.38 -4.77
C GLY A 267 4.46 9.83 -5.82
N GLY A 268 5.75 9.52 -5.65
CA GLY A 268 6.77 9.78 -6.66
C GLY A 268 6.69 8.83 -7.85
N PRO A 269 7.33 9.17 -8.99
CA PRO A 269 7.28 8.36 -10.19
C PRO A 269 8.19 7.13 -10.10
N MET A 270 7.73 6.01 -10.66
CA MET A 270 8.55 4.91 -11.13
C MET A 270 8.69 5.06 -12.65
N VAL A 271 9.91 5.13 -13.15
CA VAL A 271 10.18 5.37 -14.57
C VAL A 271 11.01 4.26 -15.19
N ASN A 272 10.85 4.05 -16.49
CA ASN A 272 11.72 3.18 -17.28
C ASN A 272 13.04 3.92 -17.66
N LEU A 273 13.97 3.23 -18.32
CA LEU A 273 15.24 3.83 -18.76
C LEU A 273 15.10 4.90 -19.85
N ARG A 274 13.90 5.14 -20.38
CA ARG A 274 13.59 6.25 -21.29
C ARG A 274 13.11 7.50 -20.53
N GLY A 275 13.03 7.43 -19.19
CA GLY A 275 12.49 8.51 -18.35
C GLY A 275 10.96 8.66 -18.41
N GLN A 276 10.24 7.68 -18.97
CA GLN A 276 8.79 7.67 -19.01
C GLN A 276 8.24 7.03 -17.74
N VAL A 277 7.19 7.63 -17.17
CA VAL A 277 6.53 7.10 -15.97
C VAL A 277 5.78 5.82 -16.33
N VAL A 278 6.06 4.75 -15.58
CA VAL A 278 5.41 3.44 -15.71
C VAL A 278 4.61 3.06 -14.46
N GLY A 279 4.76 3.82 -13.36
CA GLY A 279 3.99 3.62 -12.14
C GLY A 279 4.15 4.76 -11.14
N ILE A 280 3.32 4.72 -10.08
CA ILE A 280 3.40 5.62 -8.92
C ILE A 280 3.90 4.79 -7.74
N ASN A 281 5.02 5.17 -7.14
CA ASN A 281 5.58 4.48 -5.97
C ASN A 281 4.56 4.50 -4.82
N SER A 282 4.33 3.35 -4.17
CA SER A 282 3.44 3.24 -3.01
C SER A 282 4.15 2.53 -1.86
N ALA A 283 4.36 3.25 -0.75
CA ALA A 283 5.00 2.71 0.46
C ALA A 283 3.98 2.06 1.43
N ILE A 284 2.70 1.99 1.08
CA ILE A 284 1.66 1.35 1.93
C ILE A 284 1.91 -0.16 2.08
N ALA A 285 2.60 -0.77 1.13
CA ALA A 285 2.78 -2.21 1.04
C ALA A 285 3.86 -2.79 1.97
N SER A 286 4.12 -2.15 3.12
CA SER A 286 5.07 -2.63 4.13
C SER A 286 4.39 -2.70 5.50
N GLU A 287 4.32 -3.87 6.10
CA GLU A 287 3.75 -4.07 7.46
C GLU A 287 4.50 -3.28 8.55
N THR A 288 5.79 -3.00 8.34
CA THR A 288 6.64 -2.26 9.29
C THR A 288 6.77 -0.78 8.93
N GLY A 289 6.26 -0.34 7.77
CA GLY A 289 6.47 1.00 7.22
C GLY A 289 7.88 1.23 6.63
N PHE A 290 8.75 0.21 6.57
CA PHE A 290 10.09 0.28 5.99
C PHE A 290 10.29 -0.80 4.93
N TYR A 291 11.24 -0.57 4.02
CA TYR A 291 11.62 -1.53 2.97
C TYR A 291 12.06 -2.88 3.54
N GLN A 292 11.46 -3.96 3.04
CA GLN A 292 11.70 -5.34 3.47
C GLN A 292 12.20 -6.26 2.32
N GLY A 293 12.84 -5.67 1.30
CA GLY A 293 13.34 -6.40 0.13
C GLY A 293 12.42 -6.33 -1.08
N TYR A 294 11.28 -5.64 -0.99
CA TYR A 294 10.36 -5.40 -2.11
C TYR A 294 9.63 -4.06 -1.94
N GLY A 295 9.41 -3.40 -3.05
CA GLY A 295 8.60 -2.19 -3.19
C GLY A 295 7.45 -2.44 -4.14
N PHE A 296 6.46 -1.53 -4.15
CA PHE A 296 5.29 -1.64 -4.99
C PHE A 296 4.98 -0.30 -5.65
N ALA A 297 4.39 -0.37 -6.84
CA ALA A 297 3.90 0.81 -7.54
C ALA A 297 2.54 0.55 -8.18
N ILE A 298 1.71 1.59 -8.24
CA ILE A 298 0.44 1.60 -8.95
C ILE A 298 0.76 1.72 -10.44
N PRO A 299 0.21 0.85 -11.32
CA PRO A 299 0.43 0.95 -12.76
C PRO A 299 0.02 2.31 -13.34
N ILE A 300 0.84 2.89 -14.22
CA ILE A 300 0.58 4.24 -14.75
C ILE A 300 -0.68 4.31 -15.61
N ASP A 301 -1.00 3.24 -16.36
CA ASP A 301 -2.19 3.23 -17.20
C ASP A 301 -3.46 3.37 -16.34
N LEU A 302 -3.52 2.66 -15.19
CA LEU A 302 -4.59 2.81 -14.21
C LEU A 302 -4.63 4.22 -13.61
N ALA A 303 -3.46 4.75 -13.20
CA ALA A 303 -3.39 6.08 -12.60
C ALA A 303 -3.79 7.18 -13.60
N HIS A 304 -3.43 7.03 -14.88
CA HIS A 304 -3.83 7.95 -15.95
C HIS A 304 -5.35 7.93 -16.16
N ARG A 305 -5.94 6.72 -16.24
CA ARG A 305 -7.39 6.56 -16.38
C ARG A 305 -8.15 7.20 -15.21
N VAL A 306 -7.67 6.99 -13.98
CA VAL A 306 -8.21 7.62 -12.77
C VAL A 306 -8.05 9.15 -12.82
N MET A 307 -6.87 9.66 -13.23
CA MET A 307 -6.61 11.09 -13.37
C MET A 307 -7.59 11.77 -14.35
N GLU A 308 -7.87 11.15 -15.51
CA GLU A 308 -8.84 11.68 -16.47
C GLU A 308 -10.19 11.96 -15.80
N ASP A 309 -10.72 10.95 -15.09
CA ASP A 309 -12.01 11.09 -14.40
C ASP A 309 -11.96 12.13 -13.25
N LEU A 310 -10.87 12.17 -12.48
CA LEU A 310 -10.71 13.14 -11.40
C LEU A 310 -10.64 14.59 -11.92
N VAL A 311 -9.98 14.81 -13.06
CA VAL A 311 -9.88 16.14 -13.68
C VAL A 311 -11.21 16.55 -14.31
N GLU A 312 -11.91 15.63 -14.99
CA GLU A 312 -13.13 15.94 -15.72
C GLU A 312 -14.36 16.01 -14.80
N TYR A 313 -14.50 15.06 -13.84
CA TYR A 313 -15.71 14.90 -13.02
C TYR A 313 -15.49 15.18 -11.54
N GLY A 314 -14.26 15.36 -11.07
CA GLY A 314 -13.92 15.47 -9.65
C GLY A 314 -14.04 14.14 -8.88
N ARG A 315 -14.44 13.06 -9.53
CA ARG A 315 -14.59 11.71 -8.98
C ARG A 315 -14.34 10.65 -10.04
N VAL A 316 -13.98 9.45 -9.61
CA VAL A 316 -13.84 8.31 -10.53
C VAL A 316 -15.22 7.72 -10.84
N ARG A 317 -15.53 7.57 -12.11
CA ARG A 317 -16.69 6.86 -12.62
C ARG A 317 -16.31 5.40 -12.88
N ARG A 318 -16.58 4.55 -11.88
CA ARG A 318 -16.18 3.15 -11.96
C ARG A 318 -17.16 2.33 -12.78
N ALA A 319 -16.66 1.71 -13.83
CA ALA A 319 -17.38 0.63 -14.49
C ALA A 319 -17.42 -0.60 -13.56
N ARG A 320 -18.50 -1.34 -13.60
CA ARG A 320 -18.64 -2.62 -12.89
C ARG A 320 -19.32 -3.68 -13.75
N LEU A 321 -18.90 -4.91 -13.53
CA LEU A 321 -19.54 -6.11 -14.06
C LEU A 321 -20.69 -6.59 -13.14
N GLY A 322 -20.64 -6.27 -11.86
CA GLY A 322 -21.67 -6.64 -10.89
C GLY A 322 -21.56 -8.11 -10.43
N VAL A 323 -20.34 -8.57 -10.19
CA VAL A 323 -20.03 -9.95 -9.78
C VAL A 323 -19.22 -9.98 -8.49
N GLY A 324 -19.44 -11.01 -7.67
CA GLY A 324 -18.45 -11.44 -6.69
C GLY A 324 -17.64 -12.59 -7.28
N MET A 325 -16.37 -12.69 -6.87
CA MET A 325 -15.42 -13.55 -7.53
C MET A 325 -14.43 -14.22 -6.58
N SER A 326 -13.92 -15.38 -6.98
CA SER A 326 -12.87 -16.14 -6.31
C SER A 326 -11.80 -16.58 -7.30
N ALA A 327 -10.57 -16.75 -6.81
CA ALA A 327 -9.49 -17.27 -7.63
C ALA A 327 -9.67 -18.78 -7.88
N ILE A 328 -9.24 -19.24 -9.05
CA ILE A 328 -9.17 -20.68 -9.38
C ILE A 328 -7.90 -21.29 -8.79
N ASP A 329 -8.06 -22.46 -8.18
CA ASP A 329 -6.97 -23.35 -7.77
C ASP A 329 -7.03 -24.68 -8.54
N ASP A 330 -6.11 -25.59 -8.24
CA ASP A 330 -6.00 -26.90 -8.89
C ASP A 330 -7.27 -27.75 -8.79
N ILE A 331 -7.93 -27.71 -7.63
CA ILE A 331 -9.17 -28.47 -7.38
C ILE A 331 -10.35 -27.83 -8.14
N SER A 332 -10.43 -26.52 -8.14
CA SER A 332 -11.45 -25.78 -8.90
C SER A 332 -11.27 -26.02 -10.41
N ALA A 333 -10.02 -25.97 -10.89
CA ALA A 333 -9.70 -26.23 -12.29
C ALA A 333 -10.11 -27.65 -12.71
N GLU A 334 -9.82 -28.67 -11.88
CA GLU A 334 -10.26 -30.05 -12.09
C GLU A 334 -11.79 -30.14 -12.12
N LYS A 335 -12.46 -29.54 -11.13
CA LYS A 335 -13.92 -29.55 -11.02
C LYS A 335 -14.64 -28.98 -12.23
N TYR A 336 -14.09 -27.90 -12.80
CA TYR A 336 -14.67 -27.20 -13.97
C TYR A 336 -14.14 -27.71 -15.31
N GLY A 337 -13.17 -28.64 -15.30
CA GLY A 337 -12.54 -29.17 -16.52
C GLY A 337 -11.75 -28.11 -17.28
N LEU A 338 -11.10 -27.18 -16.54
CA LEU A 338 -10.30 -26.11 -17.16
C LEU A 338 -8.98 -26.68 -17.71
N PRO A 339 -8.48 -26.16 -18.82
CA PRO A 339 -7.21 -26.60 -19.42
C PRO A 339 -6.00 -26.17 -18.58
N THR A 340 -6.14 -25.11 -17.78
CA THR A 340 -5.08 -24.52 -16.93
C THR A 340 -5.66 -24.07 -15.59
N VAL A 341 -4.80 -23.95 -14.57
CA VAL A 341 -5.17 -23.37 -13.28
C VAL A 341 -5.12 -21.84 -13.39
N ALA A 342 -6.10 -21.28 -14.10
CA ALA A 342 -6.21 -19.85 -14.36
C ALA A 342 -7.69 -19.46 -14.54
N GLY A 343 -8.01 -18.22 -14.26
CA GLY A 343 -9.36 -17.68 -14.39
C GLY A 343 -9.95 -17.21 -13.07
N VAL A 344 -11.18 -16.75 -13.14
CA VAL A 344 -11.91 -16.13 -12.02
C VAL A 344 -13.32 -16.73 -11.94
N GLU A 345 -13.61 -17.44 -10.86
CA GLU A 345 -14.91 -18.03 -10.60
C GLU A 345 -15.91 -16.99 -10.12
N LEU A 346 -17.11 -16.98 -10.68
CA LEU A 346 -18.22 -16.12 -10.25
C LEU A 346 -18.93 -16.75 -9.06
N THR A 347 -18.84 -16.09 -7.90
CA THR A 347 -19.43 -16.56 -6.63
C THR A 347 -20.79 -15.95 -6.36
N THR A 348 -21.01 -14.72 -6.82
CA THR A 348 -22.29 -14.00 -6.71
C THR A 348 -22.53 -13.13 -7.93
N LEU A 349 -23.80 -12.82 -8.18
CA LEU A 349 -24.23 -11.79 -9.12
C LEU A 349 -24.98 -10.71 -8.36
N THR A 350 -24.78 -9.44 -8.74
CA THR A 350 -25.61 -8.34 -8.23
C THR A 350 -26.99 -8.46 -8.86
N GLU A 351 -28.04 -8.52 -8.04
CA GLU A 351 -29.43 -8.57 -8.50
C GLU A 351 -29.74 -7.38 -9.42
N GLY A 352 -30.27 -7.66 -10.61
CA GLY A 352 -30.51 -6.67 -11.65
C GLY A 352 -29.24 -6.02 -12.22
N GLY A 353 -28.07 -6.50 -11.85
CA GLY A 353 -26.80 -5.98 -12.36
C GLY A 353 -26.48 -6.45 -13.78
N PRO A 354 -25.44 -5.84 -14.41
CA PRO A 354 -25.12 -6.09 -15.82
C PRO A 354 -24.78 -7.55 -16.13
N ALA A 355 -24.01 -8.22 -15.28
CA ALA A 355 -23.65 -9.63 -15.46
C ALA A 355 -24.88 -10.55 -15.47
N GLU A 356 -25.79 -10.38 -14.50
CA GLU A 356 -27.02 -11.17 -14.39
C GLU A 356 -27.97 -10.91 -15.57
N ALA A 357 -28.20 -9.63 -15.86
CA ALA A 357 -29.13 -9.21 -16.93
C ALA A 357 -28.74 -9.74 -18.30
N GLN A 358 -27.43 -9.96 -18.53
CA GLN A 358 -26.91 -10.39 -19.83
C GLN A 358 -26.46 -11.84 -19.84
N GLY A 359 -26.79 -12.61 -18.80
CA GLY A 359 -26.77 -14.07 -18.81
C GLY A 359 -25.47 -14.72 -18.33
N LEU A 360 -24.60 -13.98 -17.63
CA LEU A 360 -23.59 -14.61 -16.77
C LEU A 360 -24.25 -15.34 -15.60
N ARG A 361 -23.61 -16.35 -15.07
CA ARG A 361 -24.16 -17.22 -14.02
C ARG A 361 -23.15 -17.46 -12.92
N ILE A 362 -23.62 -17.70 -11.71
CA ILE A 362 -22.80 -18.24 -10.63
C ILE A 362 -22.18 -19.56 -11.10
N TYR A 363 -20.94 -19.80 -10.75
CA TYR A 363 -20.09 -20.91 -11.20
C TYR A 363 -19.53 -20.79 -12.62
N ASP A 364 -19.79 -19.72 -13.38
CA ASP A 364 -19.01 -19.42 -14.56
C ASP A 364 -17.57 -19.10 -14.14
N VAL A 365 -16.60 -19.54 -14.93
CA VAL A 365 -15.21 -19.15 -14.75
C VAL A 365 -14.80 -18.23 -15.87
N ILE A 366 -14.58 -16.96 -15.57
CA ILE A 366 -14.06 -15.98 -16.55
C ILE A 366 -12.61 -16.34 -16.83
N VAL A 367 -12.27 -16.54 -18.08
CA VAL A 367 -10.91 -16.86 -18.56
C VAL A 367 -10.43 -15.87 -19.63
N GLU A 368 -11.31 -15.00 -20.13
CA GLU A 368 -11.02 -14.04 -21.19
C GLU A 368 -11.90 -12.80 -21.04
N LEU A 369 -11.36 -11.61 -21.33
CA LEU A 369 -12.13 -10.36 -21.49
C LEU A 369 -11.61 -9.62 -22.73
N ASP A 370 -12.51 -9.31 -23.66
CA ASP A 370 -12.19 -8.64 -24.95
C ASP A 370 -11.06 -9.34 -25.74
N GLY A 371 -10.97 -10.67 -25.66
CA GLY A 371 -9.94 -11.47 -26.30
C GLY A 371 -8.62 -11.60 -25.53
N GLU A 372 -8.48 -10.90 -24.39
CA GLU A 372 -7.30 -10.97 -23.53
C GLU A 372 -7.49 -12.01 -22.41
N PRO A 373 -6.49 -12.90 -22.19
CA PRO A 373 -6.59 -13.91 -21.13
C PRO A 373 -6.71 -13.29 -19.74
N ILE A 374 -7.61 -13.82 -18.93
CA ILE A 374 -7.78 -13.47 -17.50
C ILE A 374 -7.34 -14.65 -16.66
N GLU A 375 -6.27 -14.45 -15.89
CA GLU A 375 -5.68 -15.50 -15.05
C GLU A 375 -6.07 -15.35 -13.57
N ARG A 376 -6.36 -14.11 -13.11
CA ARG A 376 -6.58 -13.79 -11.68
C ARG A 376 -7.55 -12.63 -11.48
N SER A 377 -8.14 -12.55 -10.29
CA SER A 377 -9.17 -11.55 -9.94
C SER A 377 -8.66 -10.11 -10.04
N GLY A 378 -7.43 -9.82 -9.57
CA GLY A 378 -6.84 -8.47 -9.67
C GLY A 378 -6.70 -7.99 -11.11
N GLN A 379 -6.32 -8.89 -12.04
CA GLN A 379 -6.24 -8.57 -13.47
C GLN A 379 -7.63 -8.24 -14.03
N LEU A 380 -8.66 -9.03 -13.71
CA LEU A 380 -10.03 -8.74 -14.13
C LEU A 380 -10.50 -7.38 -13.59
N GLN A 381 -10.24 -7.09 -12.30
CA GLN A 381 -10.56 -5.80 -11.71
C GLN A 381 -9.87 -4.64 -12.42
N GLN A 382 -8.58 -4.78 -12.74
CA GLN A 382 -7.82 -3.75 -13.45
C GLN A 382 -8.37 -3.52 -14.87
N VAL A 383 -8.63 -4.60 -15.62
CA VAL A 383 -9.16 -4.46 -16.99
C VAL A 383 -10.54 -3.79 -16.98
N ILE A 384 -11.42 -4.16 -16.06
CA ILE A 384 -12.72 -3.48 -15.88
C ILE A 384 -12.55 -2.02 -15.46
N ALA A 385 -11.56 -1.72 -14.60
CA ALA A 385 -11.29 -0.33 -14.16
C ALA A 385 -10.79 0.59 -15.28
N MET A 386 -10.19 0.02 -16.32
CA MET A 386 -9.79 0.76 -17.53
C MET A 386 -10.98 1.10 -18.44
N LYS A 387 -12.13 0.44 -18.26
CA LYS A 387 -13.36 0.69 -19.00
C LYS A 387 -14.18 1.85 -18.39
N ARG A 388 -15.15 2.31 -19.15
CA ARG A 388 -16.11 3.33 -18.71
C ARG A 388 -17.50 2.72 -18.49
N PRO A 389 -18.31 3.28 -17.59
CA PRO A 389 -19.72 2.90 -17.53
C PRO A 389 -20.40 3.11 -18.89
N GLY A 390 -21.09 2.07 -19.36
CA GLY A 390 -21.71 2.02 -20.69
C GLY A 390 -20.90 1.32 -21.78
N ASP A 391 -19.62 1.00 -21.52
CA ASP A 391 -18.82 0.21 -22.47
C ASP A 391 -19.36 -1.22 -22.55
N ASP A 392 -19.37 -1.78 -23.74
CA ASP A 392 -19.64 -3.19 -23.99
C ASP A 392 -18.33 -3.99 -23.90
N VAL A 393 -18.36 -5.14 -23.21
CA VAL A 393 -17.22 -6.05 -23.07
C VAL A 393 -17.63 -7.47 -23.44
N SER A 394 -16.74 -8.17 -24.12
CA SER A 394 -16.90 -9.57 -24.48
C SER A 394 -16.25 -10.46 -23.40
N VAL A 395 -17.06 -11.20 -22.64
CA VAL A 395 -16.63 -12.03 -21.52
C VAL A 395 -16.60 -13.50 -21.92
N GLY A 396 -15.41 -14.07 -22.05
CA GLY A 396 -15.20 -15.48 -22.29
C GLY A 396 -15.22 -16.28 -20.99
N VAL A 397 -16.15 -17.22 -20.86
CA VAL A 397 -16.31 -18.03 -19.66
C VAL A 397 -16.30 -19.52 -19.95
N TYR A 398 -15.80 -20.32 -19.03
CA TYR A 398 -16.08 -21.74 -18.96
C TYR A 398 -17.35 -21.96 -18.14
N ARG A 399 -18.34 -22.60 -18.79
CA ARG A 399 -19.63 -22.99 -18.21
C ARG A 399 -19.91 -24.44 -18.52
N ASP A 400 -20.05 -25.27 -17.50
CA ASP A 400 -20.31 -26.71 -17.62
C ASP A 400 -19.34 -27.44 -18.60
N GLY A 401 -18.04 -27.11 -18.48
CA GLY A 401 -16.96 -27.68 -19.29
C GLY A 401 -16.87 -27.16 -20.73
N ARG A 402 -17.59 -26.08 -21.09
CA ARG A 402 -17.59 -25.49 -22.42
C ARG A 402 -17.23 -24.01 -22.37
N PHE A 403 -16.45 -23.56 -23.34
CA PHE A 403 -16.20 -22.14 -23.53
C PHE A 403 -17.43 -21.46 -24.14
N VAL A 404 -17.86 -20.36 -23.55
CA VAL A 404 -19.00 -19.53 -23.98
C VAL A 404 -18.59 -18.08 -23.90
N THR A 405 -18.95 -17.27 -24.89
CA THR A 405 -18.77 -15.82 -24.88
C THR A 405 -20.10 -15.14 -24.56
N VAL A 406 -20.06 -14.14 -23.68
CA VAL A 406 -21.22 -13.34 -23.27
C VAL A 406 -20.86 -11.87 -23.42
N GLU A 407 -21.65 -11.13 -24.18
CA GLU A 407 -21.51 -9.68 -24.31
C GLU A 407 -22.18 -9.00 -23.12
N VAL A 408 -21.45 -8.10 -22.43
CA VAL A 408 -21.93 -7.42 -21.23
C VAL A 408 -21.68 -5.93 -21.34
N GLN A 409 -22.74 -5.12 -21.26
CA GLN A 409 -22.61 -3.68 -21.11
C GLN A 409 -22.42 -3.34 -19.63
N LEU A 410 -21.29 -2.69 -19.32
CA LEU A 410 -20.94 -2.32 -17.95
C LEU A 410 -21.80 -1.17 -17.44
N ASP A 411 -22.17 -1.19 -16.15
CA ASP A 411 -22.83 -0.07 -15.50
C ASP A 411 -21.89 0.72 -14.55
N GLU A 412 -22.39 1.79 -13.94
CA GLU A 412 -21.62 2.55 -12.95
C GLU A 412 -21.79 1.95 -11.55
N ALA A 413 -20.67 1.74 -10.85
CA ALA A 413 -20.67 1.23 -9.47
C ALA A 413 -21.28 2.26 -8.52
N ASN A 414 -22.32 1.86 -7.76
CA ASN A 414 -22.86 2.68 -6.68
C ASN A 414 -22.05 2.43 -5.39
N LEU A 415 -21.21 3.39 -5.02
CA LEU A 415 -20.36 3.34 -3.83
C LEU A 415 -21.00 3.98 -2.59
N GLN A 416 -22.28 4.38 -2.66
CA GLN A 416 -23.03 4.89 -1.51
C GLN A 416 -23.62 3.71 -0.73
N ALA A 417 -23.19 3.54 0.53
CA ALA A 417 -23.66 2.45 1.39
C ALA A 417 -25.09 2.70 1.90
N PRO A 418 -25.98 1.69 1.95
CA PRO A 418 -27.15 1.72 2.82
C PRO A 418 -26.73 1.49 4.29
N ALA A 419 -27.39 2.18 5.22
CA ALA A 419 -27.13 2.08 6.66
C ALA A 419 -27.50 0.69 7.21
N PRO A 420 -26.80 0.16 8.26
CA PRO A 420 -27.10 -1.14 8.84
C PRO A 420 -28.35 -1.11 9.73
N VAL A 421 -29.12 -2.19 9.72
CA VAL A 421 -30.29 -2.43 10.58
C VAL A 421 -29.91 -3.49 11.62
N VAL A 422 -30.17 -3.25 12.90
CA VAL A 422 -29.85 -4.13 14.02
C VAL A 422 -31.12 -4.68 14.66
N ALA A 423 -31.21 -5.98 14.93
CA ALA A 423 -32.22 -6.56 15.80
C ALA A 423 -31.72 -7.84 16.53
N ALA A 424 -32.22 -8.10 17.74
CA ALA A 424 -31.66 -9.02 18.73
C ALA A 424 -32.61 -10.13 19.24
N ALA A 425 -32.02 -11.23 19.73
CA ALA A 425 -32.21 -12.06 20.95
C ALA A 425 -32.72 -13.54 20.83
N PRO A 426 -32.47 -14.42 21.83
CA PRO A 426 -31.85 -15.74 21.62
C PRO A 426 -32.70 -17.00 21.88
N SER A 427 -32.23 -18.19 21.52
CA SER A 427 -32.80 -19.50 21.95
C SER A 427 -31.80 -20.70 21.91
N VAL A 428 -32.19 -21.87 22.39
CA VAL A 428 -31.47 -23.01 23.02
C VAL A 428 -30.93 -24.05 22.03
N ARG A 429 -29.80 -24.69 22.34
CA ARG A 429 -29.03 -25.63 21.49
C ARG A 429 -29.33 -27.11 21.75
N ASP A 430 -29.36 -27.91 20.66
CA ASP A 430 -29.33 -29.37 20.65
C ASP A 430 -27.95 -29.90 20.16
N GLU A 431 -27.56 -31.09 20.61
CA GLU A 431 -26.25 -31.71 20.25
C GLU A 431 -26.18 -32.11 18.77
N VAL A 432 -25.13 -31.62 18.07
CA VAL A 432 -24.90 -31.77 16.63
C VAL A 432 -23.74 -32.71 16.32
N ARG A 433 -23.93 -33.65 15.38
CA ARG A 433 -22.94 -34.64 14.94
C ARG A 433 -21.98 -34.02 13.89
N MET A 434 -20.69 -34.44 13.92
CA MET A 434 -19.70 -34.10 12.91
C MET A 434 -20.02 -34.82 11.59
N ASP A 435 -20.01 -34.15 10.44
CA ASP A 435 -20.01 -34.79 9.13
C ASP A 435 -18.59 -35.30 8.82
N ASP A 436 -18.42 -36.62 8.75
CA ASP A 436 -17.11 -37.22 8.58
C ASP A 436 -16.51 -37.01 7.17
N LYS A 437 -17.32 -36.77 6.15
CA LYS A 437 -16.89 -36.56 4.75
C LYS A 437 -16.20 -35.23 4.52
N LEU A 438 -16.72 -34.19 5.17
CA LEU A 438 -16.20 -32.82 5.06
C LEU A 438 -15.37 -32.39 6.28
N GLY A 439 -15.58 -33.08 7.43
CA GLY A 439 -14.99 -32.68 8.71
C GLY A 439 -15.63 -31.39 9.22
N LEU A 440 -16.95 -31.24 9.06
CA LEU A 440 -17.70 -30.08 9.48
C LEU A 440 -18.75 -30.44 10.52
N ARG A 441 -18.92 -29.58 11.53
CA ARG A 441 -20.09 -29.56 12.36
C ARG A 441 -20.93 -28.36 11.96
N TYR A 442 -22.23 -28.54 11.79
CA TYR A 442 -23.15 -27.51 11.38
C TYR A 442 -24.50 -27.64 12.09
N GLU A 443 -25.19 -26.54 12.25
CA GLU A 443 -26.50 -26.50 12.89
C GLU A 443 -27.42 -25.52 12.17
N ASP A 444 -28.74 -25.67 12.35
CA ASP A 444 -29.69 -24.66 11.93
C ASP A 444 -29.43 -23.37 12.70
N MET A 445 -29.36 -22.27 11.99
CA MET A 445 -29.06 -20.96 12.57
C MET A 445 -30.25 -20.47 13.36
N ASP A 446 -30.10 -20.40 14.68
CA ASP A 446 -31.04 -19.74 15.58
C ASP A 446 -30.63 -18.29 15.85
N GLN A 447 -31.43 -17.57 16.65
CA GLN A 447 -31.14 -16.18 17.00
C GLN A 447 -29.81 -16.01 17.77
N MET A 448 -29.39 -17.02 18.53
CA MET A 448 -28.16 -16.96 19.31
C MET A 448 -26.93 -17.14 18.40
N SER A 449 -26.95 -18.14 17.53
CA SER A 449 -25.87 -18.36 16.55
C SER A 449 -25.81 -17.22 15.51
N ALA A 450 -26.95 -16.69 15.08
CA ALA A 450 -26.97 -15.51 14.22
C ALA A 450 -26.28 -14.30 14.88
N GLN A 451 -26.57 -14.04 16.15
CA GLN A 451 -25.94 -12.96 16.92
C GLN A 451 -24.47 -13.24 17.21
N GLU A 452 -24.10 -14.49 17.56
CA GLU A 452 -22.73 -14.91 17.84
C GLU A 452 -21.83 -14.72 16.60
N TYR A 453 -22.34 -15.08 15.43
CA TYR A 453 -21.60 -15.00 14.17
C TYR A 453 -21.87 -13.72 13.35
N GLY A 454 -22.74 -12.82 13.84
CA GLY A 454 -22.97 -11.50 13.26
C GLY A 454 -23.91 -11.49 12.05
N PHE A 455 -24.82 -12.45 11.92
CA PHE A 455 -25.84 -12.46 10.87
C PHE A 455 -27.10 -11.68 11.28
N ASP A 456 -27.70 -10.98 10.32
CA ASP A 456 -28.91 -10.18 10.54
C ASP A 456 -30.17 -11.03 10.73
N GLU A 457 -30.18 -12.25 10.16
CA GLU A 457 -31.34 -13.16 10.17
C GLU A 457 -30.96 -14.53 10.72
N ALA A 458 -31.79 -15.07 11.61
CA ALA A 458 -31.70 -16.43 12.15
C ALA A 458 -32.34 -17.42 11.17
N ALA A 459 -31.65 -17.69 10.04
CA ALA A 459 -32.15 -18.60 9.01
C ALA A 459 -30.99 -19.32 8.31
N GLY A 460 -31.22 -20.56 7.87
CA GLY A 460 -30.25 -21.39 7.18
C GLY A 460 -29.31 -22.16 8.12
N VAL A 461 -28.20 -22.66 7.61
CA VAL A 461 -27.28 -23.55 8.31
C VAL A 461 -25.94 -22.87 8.51
N VAL A 462 -25.43 -22.86 9.75
CA VAL A 462 -24.12 -22.31 10.10
C VAL A 462 -23.14 -23.40 10.48
N ILE A 463 -21.87 -23.23 10.06
CA ILE A 463 -20.78 -24.11 10.45
C ILE A 463 -20.32 -23.70 11.86
N THR A 464 -20.43 -24.62 12.82
CA THR A 464 -20.08 -24.36 14.23
C THR A 464 -18.71 -24.88 14.61
N ASP A 465 -18.19 -25.89 13.91
CA ASP A 465 -16.87 -26.45 14.16
C ASP A 465 -16.28 -27.05 12.88
N VAL A 466 -14.95 -27.02 12.78
CA VAL A 466 -14.20 -27.59 11.65
C VAL A 466 -13.09 -28.47 12.18
N GLN A 467 -13.11 -29.73 11.79
CA GLN A 467 -12.12 -30.73 12.20
C GLN A 467 -10.71 -30.29 11.80
N ILE A 468 -9.81 -30.22 12.78
CA ILE A 468 -8.40 -29.87 12.54
C ILE A 468 -7.80 -30.88 11.54
N ASN A 469 -7.16 -30.37 10.48
CA ASN A 469 -6.62 -31.16 9.37
C ASN A 469 -7.69 -31.94 8.56
N GLY A 470 -8.97 -31.71 8.79
CA GLY A 470 -10.07 -32.26 8.00
C GLY A 470 -10.12 -31.70 6.56
N PRO A 471 -10.93 -32.32 5.67
CA PRO A 471 -11.03 -31.85 4.28
C PRO A 471 -11.37 -30.38 4.15
N ALA A 472 -12.37 -29.89 4.87
CA ALA A 472 -12.78 -28.48 4.86
C ALA A 472 -11.73 -27.54 5.48
N ALA A 473 -11.04 -27.97 6.57
CA ALA A 473 -9.97 -27.17 7.18
C ALA A 473 -8.81 -26.93 6.21
N ARG A 474 -8.43 -27.93 5.40
CA ARG A 474 -7.39 -27.77 4.36
C ARG A 474 -7.79 -26.77 3.30
N ARG A 475 -9.09 -26.52 3.15
CA ARG A 475 -9.67 -25.52 2.24
C ARG A 475 -9.98 -24.20 2.95
N ARG A 476 -9.44 -23.99 4.16
CA ARG A 476 -9.58 -22.77 4.98
C ARG A 476 -11.02 -22.43 5.35
N VAL A 477 -11.94 -23.39 5.34
CA VAL A 477 -13.26 -23.23 5.94
C VAL A 477 -13.08 -23.08 7.44
N THR A 478 -13.76 -22.12 8.02
CA THR A 478 -13.72 -21.82 9.46
C THR A 478 -15.13 -21.77 10.04
N PRO A 479 -15.28 -21.98 11.36
CA PRO A 479 -16.57 -21.76 12.02
C PRO A 479 -17.14 -20.37 11.79
N GLY A 480 -18.46 -20.23 11.83
CA GLY A 480 -19.15 -18.98 11.63
C GLY A 480 -19.55 -18.68 10.18
N TRP A 481 -19.31 -19.58 9.24
CA TRP A 481 -19.79 -19.44 7.87
C TRP A 481 -21.14 -20.11 7.69
N LYS A 482 -22.05 -19.43 6.98
CA LYS A 482 -23.38 -19.95 6.62
C LYS A 482 -23.28 -20.73 5.32
N ILE A 483 -23.87 -21.91 5.26
CA ILE A 483 -23.98 -22.73 4.04
C ILE A 483 -25.19 -22.25 3.25
N LEU A 484 -24.98 -21.76 2.02
CA LEU A 484 -26.05 -21.32 1.11
C LEU A 484 -26.46 -22.43 0.16
N ALA A 485 -25.47 -23.18 -0.37
CA ALA A 485 -25.73 -24.29 -1.28
C ALA A 485 -24.62 -25.34 -1.20
N ILE A 486 -24.94 -26.58 -1.54
CA ILE A 486 -24.01 -27.69 -1.70
C ILE A 486 -24.23 -28.28 -3.09
N ASN A 487 -23.17 -28.38 -3.91
CA ASN A 487 -23.24 -28.88 -5.28
C ASN A 487 -24.35 -28.21 -6.12
N ARG A 488 -24.53 -26.90 -5.95
CA ARG A 488 -25.56 -26.05 -6.61
C ARG A 488 -26.99 -26.30 -6.12
N GLU A 489 -27.21 -27.16 -5.11
CA GLU A 489 -28.52 -27.31 -4.47
C GLU A 489 -28.58 -26.39 -3.26
N SER A 490 -29.64 -25.58 -3.14
CA SER A 490 -29.86 -24.68 -2.01
C SER A 490 -29.98 -25.45 -0.69
N VAL A 491 -29.52 -24.83 0.38
CA VAL A 491 -29.58 -25.33 1.74
C VAL A 491 -30.37 -24.33 2.58
N ASP A 492 -31.55 -24.73 2.99
CA ASP A 492 -32.43 -23.91 3.85
C ASP A 492 -32.35 -24.38 5.31
N ASP A 493 -32.14 -25.68 5.55
CA ASP A 493 -32.01 -26.28 6.86
C ASP A 493 -31.01 -27.45 6.87
N ARG A 494 -30.72 -27.96 8.06
CA ARG A 494 -29.81 -29.09 8.28
C ARG A 494 -30.19 -30.35 7.50
N SER A 495 -31.49 -30.62 7.32
CA SER A 495 -31.96 -31.80 6.61
C SER A 495 -31.57 -31.78 5.12
N ASP A 496 -31.46 -30.59 4.53
CA ASP A 496 -30.96 -30.41 3.17
C ASP A 496 -29.48 -30.82 3.07
N VAL A 497 -28.65 -30.38 4.03
CA VAL A 497 -27.25 -30.77 4.07
C VAL A 497 -27.13 -32.28 4.15
N GLU A 498 -27.83 -32.93 5.09
CA GLU A 498 -27.83 -34.37 5.27
C GLU A 498 -28.31 -35.10 3.99
N ARG A 499 -29.38 -34.65 3.37
CA ARG A 499 -29.93 -35.20 2.13
C ARG A 499 -28.94 -35.13 0.97
N ILE A 500 -28.25 -34.00 0.82
CA ILE A 500 -27.27 -33.81 -0.26
C ILE A 500 -26.01 -34.65 0.01
N MET A 501 -25.46 -34.56 1.23
CA MET A 501 -24.24 -35.30 1.62
C MET A 501 -24.39 -36.81 1.60
N ASN A 502 -25.59 -37.32 1.82
CA ASN A 502 -25.87 -38.78 1.71
C ASN A 502 -25.69 -39.31 0.28
N ARG A 503 -25.78 -38.45 -0.76
CA ARG A 503 -25.58 -38.85 -2.16
C ARG A 503 -24.14 -38.71 -2.62
N VAL A 504 -23.30 -37.99 -1.85
CA VAL A 504 -21.90 -37.78 -2.16
C VAL A 504 -21.07 -39.04 -1.90
N GLN A 505 -20.21 -39.40 -2.86
CA GLN A 505 -19.32 -40.57 -2.74
C GLN A 505 -17.90 -40.15 -2.32
N GLU A 506 -17.14 -41.12 -1.77
CA GLU A 506 -15.73 -40.90 -1.49
C GLU A 506 -14.95 -40.62 -2.77
N GLY A 507 -14.03 -39.64 -2.71
CA GLY A 507 -13.24 -39.19 -3.85
C GLY A 507 -13.92 -38.14 -4.73
N GLU A 508 -15.20 -37.81 -4.48
CA GLU A 508 -15.85 -36.67 -5.17
C GLU A 508 -15.40 -35.31 -4.60
N ILE A 509 -15.51 -34.28 -5.42
CA ILE A 509 -15.29 -32.91 -4.99
C ILE A 509 -16.66 -32.27 -4.70
N VAL A 510 -16.90 -31.93 -3.44
CA VAL A 510 -18.10 -31.21 -2.99
C VAL A 510 -17.86 -29.71 -3.12
N THR A 511 -18.81 -29.02 -3.76
CA THR A 511 -18.80 -27.56 -3.88
C THR A 511 -19.70 -26.98 -2.80
N LEU A 512 -19.13 -26.17 -1.90
CA LEU A 512 -19.84 -25.42 -0.88
C LEU A 512 -19.94 -23.95 -1.31
N GLN A 513 -21.12 -23.40 -1.39
CA GLN A 513 -21.32 -21.94 -1.48
C GLN A 513 -21.59 -21.45 -0.06
N LEU A 514 -20.72 -20.60 0.42
CA LEU A 514 -20.69 -20.13 1.81
C LEU A 514 -20.84 -18.62 1.87
N ALA A 515 -21.49 -18.11 2.92
CA ALA A 515 -21.59 -16.69 3.20
C ALA A 515 -20.97 -16.35 4.57
N LEU A 516 -20.32 -15.21 4.65
CA LEU A 516 -19.86 -14.62 5.89
C LEU A 516 -20.89 -13.58 6.37
N TYR A 517 -20.84 -13.23 7.66
CA TYR A 517 -21.71 -12.23 8.28
C TYR A 517 -21.66 -10.85 7.61
N ASP A 518 -20.54 -10.50 6.96
CA ASP A 518 -20.35 -9.23 6.26
C ASP A 518 -20.90 -9.22 4.82
N GLY A 519 -21.63 -10.27 4.44
CA GLY A 519 -22.28 -10.44 3.14
C GLY A 519 -21.35 -10.91 2.02
N ARG A 520 -20.06 -11.14 2.30
CA ARG A 520 -19.16 -11.79 1.33
C ARG A 520 -19.57 -13.24 1.13
N GLN A 521 -19.54 -13.70 -0.10
CA GLN A 521 -19.75 -15.10 -0.43
C GLN A 521 -18.51 -15.70 -1.05
N GLN A 522 -18.32 -16.98 -0.79
CA GLN A 522 -17.18 -17.75 -1.31
C GLN A 522 -17.65 -19.13 -1.76
N ILE A 523 -17.09 -19.61 -2.85
CA ILE A 523 -17.22 -21.00 -3.27
C ILE A 523 -15.97 -21.75 -2.83
N VAL A 524 -16.17 -22.91 -2.20
CA VAL A 524 -15.09 -23.76 -1.71
C VAL A 524 -15.29 -25.19 -2.22
N HIS A 525 -14.33 -25.68 -2.96
CA HIS A 525 -14.32 -27.06 -3.45
C HIS A 525 -13.56 -27.95 -2.46
N VAL A 526 -14.27 -28.90 -1.85
CA VAL A 526 -13.73 -29.79 -0.81
C VAL A 526 -13.68 -31.19 -1.34
N PRO A 527 -12.48 -31.78 -1.57
CA PRO A 527 -12.36 -33.20 -1.89
C PRO A 527 -12.78 -34.04 -0.69
N VAL A 528 -13.72 -34.96 -0.89
CA VAL A 528 -14.13 -35.91 0.14
C VAL A 528 -13.02 -36.92 0.34
N SER A 529 -12.53 -37.05 1.59
CA SER A 529 -11.46 -38.01 1.92
C SER A 529 -11.92 -39.44 1.65
N ARG A 530 -10.94 -40.27 1.24
CA ARG A 530 -11.09 -41.70 1.13
C ARG A 530 -11.13 -42.35 2.49
#